data_b79bd20f9eba5e91144c88b253aed543
#
_entry.id   b79bd20f9eba5e91144c88b253aed543
#
_cell.length_a   1.000
_cell.length_b   1.000
_cell.length_c   1.000
_cell.angle_alpha   90.00
_cell.angle_beta   90.00
_cell.angle_gamma   90.00
#
_symmetry.space_group_name_H-M   'P 1'
#
loop_
_entity.id
_entity.type
_entity.pdbx_description
1 polymer ?
#
loop_
_entity_poly.entity_id
_entity_poly.type
_entity_poly.pdbx_seq_one_letter_code
_entity_poly.pdbx_strand_id
1 'polypeptide(L)'
;MTAEIYLFGRVESGDYWGSNGFNSKDVLYFLNENEEKDINIYLSSEGGDYFEGVNISNLLKRHDGKVTTYVVGQASSAGSVIAMGSDEVVMDSNSSMLIHNARTMAYGTKDDFSSLSKSLEALDEGLYETYKNRFNGTDDELNSLLKEDRYLSSREALEFNLCDKIDDIQETVDNEEFLNYADNIVNESDFKVSVQNKSDNELNKELEKLNEEISNIKEMLVDIAEKNIETVKYVEEKYSKNDDTFEGIFNKFNKEIMEVK
;
A
#
# COMPACT_ATOMS: atom_id res chain seq x y z
N MET A 1 -13.49 -4.98 -22.07
CA MET A 1 -12.83 -5.85 -21.07
C MET A 1 -12.25 -4.93 -20.00
N THR A 2 -12.40 -5.27 -18.74
CA THR A 2 -11.87 -4.48 -17.62
C THR A 2 -10.54 -5.08 -17.18
N ALA A 3 -9.54 -4.25 -16.90
CA ALA A 3 -8.28 -4.68 -16.32
C ALA A 3 -8.26 -4.33 -14.81
N GLU A 4 -7.53 -5.08 -14.02
CA GLU A 4 -7.50 -4.93 -12.57
C GLU A 4 -6.07 -4.71 -12.06
N ILE A 5 -5.92 -3.81 -11.08
CA ILE A 5 -4.66 -3.57 -10.39
C ILE A 5 -4.91 -3.46 -8.87
N TYR A 6 -3.98 -4.01 -8.10
CA TYR A 6 -4.02 -4.01 -6.63
C TYR A 6 -2.95 -3.08 -6.10
N LEU A 7 -3.36 -1.97 -5.48
CA LEU A 7 -2.48 -0.96 -4.90
C LEU A 7 -2.52 -1.05 -3.37
N PHE A 8 -1.69 -1.93 -2.83
CA PHE A 8 -1.62 -2.22 -1.39
C PHE A 8 -0.32 -1.71 -0.78
N GLY A 9 -0.39 -1.20 0.45
CA GLY A 9 0.76 -0.70 1.20
C GLY A 9 1.03 0.80 1.01
N ARG A 10 2.31 1.20 1.14
CA ARG A 10 2.72 2.60 1.09
C ARG A 10 2.81 3.14 -0.33
N VAL A 11 2.49 4.43 -0.46
CA VAL A 11 2.85 5.22 -1.65
C VAL A 11 4.29 5.70 -1.47
N GLU A 12 5.23 5.23 -2.30
CA GLU A 12 6.66 5.44 -2.11
C GLU A 12 7.32 6.07 -3.34
N SER A 13 8.24 7.00 -3.12
CA SER A 13 9.10 7.53 -4.18
C SER A 13 10.32 6.66 -4.34
N GLY A 14 10.41 5.90 -5.44
CA GLY A 14 11.58 5.12 -5.84
C GLY A 14 11.45 3.60 -5.65
N ASP A 15 12.32 2.90 -6.36
CA ASP A 15 12.39 1.44 -6.37
C ASP A 15 13.27 0.96 -5.20
N TYR A 16 12.72 0.87 -4.01
CA TYR A 16 13.42 0.28 -2.87
C TYR A 16 13.26 -1.24 -2.87
N TRP A 17 14.37 -1.95 -2.98
CA TRP A 17 14.40 -3.40 -2.88
C TRP A 17 13.81 -3.84 -1.54
N GLY A 18 12.71 -4.59 -1.56
CA GLY A 18 12.00 -5.06 -0.37
C GLY A 18 10.94 -4.09 0.17
N SER A 19 10.57 -3.02 -0.54
CA SER A 19 9.42 -2.20 -0.18
C SER A 19 8.12 -2.97 -0.45
N ASN A 20 7.17 -2.87 0.48
CA ASN A 20 5.81 -3.38 0.31
C ASN A 20 4.88 -2.28 -0.23
N GLY A 21 5.40 -1.36 -1.03
CA GLY A 21 4.70 -0.19 -1.55
C GLY A 21 4.61 -0.19 -3.07
N PHE A 22 4.06 0.89 -3.61
CA PHE A 22 3.89 1.14 -5.03
C PHE A 22 4.13 2.63 -5.35
N ASN A 23 4.37 2.94 -6.62
CA ASN A 23 4.64 4.30 -7.10
C ASN A 23 3.97 4.60 -8.44
N SER A 24 4.12 5.83 -8.92
CA SER A 24 3.52 6.28 -10.19
C SER A 24 4.05 5.56 -11.43
N LYS A 25 5.27 4.99 -11.40
CA LYS A 25 5.82 4.24 -12.54
C LYS A 25 5.12 2.89 -12.68
N ASP A 26 4.82 2.23 -11.55
CA ASP A 26 4.10 0.95 -11.55
C ASP A 26 2.71 1.14 -12.19
N VAL A 27 2.00 2.19 -11.77
CA VAL A 27 0.68 2.53 -12.31
C VAL A 27 0.77 2.95 -13.77
N LEU A 28 1.74 3.79 -14.15
CA LEU A 28 1.94 4.20 -15.55
C LEU A 28 2.20 3.00 -16.46
N TYR A 29 3.06 2.06 -16.02
CA TYR A 29 3.32 0.85 -16.79
C TYR A 29 2.05 0.04 -17.00
N PHE A 30 1.26 -0.16 -15.94
CA PHE A 30 -0.01 -0.88 -16.01
C PHE A 30 -1.02 -0.20 -16.95
N LEU A 31 -1.16 1.13 -16.87
CA LEU A 31 -2.07 1.88 -17.72
C LEU A 31 -1.67 1.79 -19.20
N ASN A 32 -0.38 1.89 -19.52
CA ASN A 32 0.12 1.75 -20.89
C ASN A 32 -0.16 0.37 -21.52
N GLU A 33 -0.12 -0.70 -20.70
CA GLU A 33 -0.49 -2.04 -21.18
C GLU A 33 -2.02 -2.23 -21.35
N ASN A 34 -2.82 -1.26 -20.88
CA ASN A 34 -4.28 -1.34 -20.85
C ASN A 34 -4.96 -0.06 -21.34
N GLU A 35 -4.38 0.66 -22.32
CA GLU A 35 -4.75 2.02 -22.75
C GLU A 35 -6.25 2.26 -23.03
N GLU A 36 -6.95 1.29 -23.62
CA GLU A 36 -8.37 1.44 -24.01
C GLU A 36 -9.34 0.64 -23.13
N LYS A 37 -8.85 0.09 -22.00
CA LYS A 37 -9.69 -0.73 -21.11
C LYS A 37 -10.22 0.08 -19.95
N ASP A 38 -11.39 -0.30 -19.48
CA ASP A 38 -11.82 0.11 -18.13
C ASP A 38 -10.89 -0.50 -17.09
N ILE A 39 -10.62 0.24 -16.03
CA ILE A 39 -9.68 -0.15 -14.97
C ILE A 39 -10.42 -0.24 -13.64
N ASN A 40 -10.27 -1.37 -12.95
CA ASN A 40 -10.61 -1.52 -11.55
C ASN A 40 -9.33 -1.46 -10.70
N ILE A 41 -9.31 -0.56 -9.74
CA ILE A 41 -8.23 -0.41 -8.76
C ILE A 41 -8.73 -0.91 -7.41
N TYR A 42 -8.10 -1.94 -6.85
CA TYR A 42 -8.33 -2.36 -5.48
C TYR A 42 -7.30 -1.68 -4.59
N LEU A 43 -7.77 -0.75 -3.76
CA LEU A 43 -6.91 0.14 -2.98
C LEU A 43 -6.99 -0.17 -1.48
N SER A 44 -5.82 -0.42 -0.88
CA SER A 44 -5.65 -0.41 0.58
C SER A 44 -4.29 0.20 0.92
N SER A 45 -4.28 1.50 1.22
CA SER A 45 -3.04 2.26 1.43
C SER A 45 -3.14 3.22 2.61
N GLU A 46 -2.10 3.22 3.44
CA GLU A 46 -1.90 4.22 4.51
C GLU A 46 -1.41 5.57 3.96
N GLY A 47 -1.14 5.66 2.65
CA GLY A 47 -0.55 6.83 2.02
C GLY A 47 0.97 6.79 2.01
N GLY A 48 1.59 7.95 1.99
CA GLY A 48 3.05 8.09 1.91
C GLY A 48 3.46 9.34 1.16
N ASP A 49 4.21 9.20 0.07
CA ASP A 49 4.71 10.33 -0.71
C ASP A 49 3.57 11.08 -1.41
N TYR A 50 3.44 12.36 -1.08
CA TYR A 50 2.41 13.24 -1.62
C TYR A 50 2.50 13.37 -3.15
N PHE A 51 3.71 13.58 -3.68
CA PHE A 51 3.90 13.81 -5.11
C PHE A 51 3.62 12.55 -5.92
N GLU A 52 3.97 11.38 -5.41
CA GLU A 52 3.59 10.11 -6.03
C GLU A 52 2.07 9.92 -6.04
N GLY A 53 1.38 10.24 -4.94
CA GLY A 53 -0.08 10.22 -4.87
C GLY A 53 -0.74 11.12 -5.90
N VAL A 54 -0.25 12.37 -6.02
CA VAL A 54 -0.72 13.33 -7.04
C VAL A 54 -0.40 12.85 -8.46
N ASN A 55 0.80 12.31 -8.69
CA ASN A 55 1.17 11.76 -9.99
C ASN A 55 0.21 10.64 -10.41
N ILE A 56 -0.04 9.68 -9.53
CA ILE A 56 -0.97 8.57 -9.80
C ILE A 56 -2.39 9.12 -10.07
N SER A 57 -2.92 9.97 -9.20
CA SER A 57 -4.23 10.59 -9.38
C SER A 57 -4.36 11.27 -10.75
N ASN A 58 -3.33 11.99 -11.18
CA ASN A 58 -3.32 12.66 -12.48
C ASN A 58 -3.17 11.71 -13.67
N LEU A 59 -2.49 10.57 -13.50
CA LEU A 59 -2.41 9.52 -14.52
C LEU A 59 -3.78 8.87 -14.70
N LEU A 60 -4.48 8.54 -13.62
CA LEU A 60 -5.83 7.97 -13.66
C LEU A 60 -6.82 8.89 -14.38
N LYS A 61 -6.80 10.19 -14.07
CA LYS A 61 -7.65 11.21 -14.74
C LYS A 61 -7.39 11.37 -16.26
N ARG A 62 -6.24 10.91 -16.75
CA ARG A 62 -5.87 10.98 -18.16
C ARG A 62 -6.07 9.68 -18.90
N HIS A 63 -6.47 8.64 -18.20
CA HIS A 63 -6.77 7.37 -18.82
C HIS A 63 -8.06 7.45 -19.63
N ASP A 64 -8.08 6.88 -20.85
CA ASP A 64 -9.22 6.98 -21.76
C ASP A 64 -10.40 6.07 -21.37
N GLY A 65 -10.13 4.95 -20.69
CA GLY A 65 -11.15 4.04 -20.14
C GLY A 65 -11.70 4.53 -18.80
N LYS A 66 -12.85 4.00 -18.37
CA LYS A 66 -13.40 4.28 -17.04
C LYS A 66 -12.51 3.70 -15.96
N VAL A 67 -12.15 4.52 -14.97
CA VAL A 67 -11.40 4.10 -13.78
C VAL A 67 -12.33 4.04 -12.58
N THR A 68 -12.44 2.85 -11.96
CA THR A 68 -13.17 2.64 -10.71
C THR A 68 -12.21 2.22 -9.62
N THR A 69 -12.17 2.96 -8.51
CA THR A 69 -11.37 2.58 -7.33
C THR A 69 -12.27 1.97 -6.26
N TYR A 70 -11.95 0.74 -5.87
CA TYR A 70 -12.53 0.01 -4.74
C TYR A 70 -11.63 0.16 -3.53
N VAL A 71 -12.09 0.85 -2.49
CA VAL A 71 -11.36 0.96 -1.22
C VAL A 71 -11.71 -0.25 -0.36
N VAL A 72 -10.83 -1.25 -0.38
CA VAL A 72 -11.08 -2.55 0.28
C VAL A 72 -10.59 -2.61 1.74
N GLY A 73 -9.88 -1.61 2.21
CA GLY A 73 -9.41 -1.49 3.60
C GLY A 73 -9.32 -0.04 4.01
N GLN A 74 -8.36 0.68 3.47
CA GLN A 74 -8.22 2.10 3.75
C GLN A 74 -7.72 2.89 2.54
N ALA A 75 -8.20 4.12 2.39
CA ALA A 75 -7.64 5.13 1.50
C ALA A 75 -7.20 6.32 2.36
N SER A 76 -5.94 6.31 2.82
CA SER A 76 -5.45 7.32 3.76
C SER A 76 -4.41 8.22 3.10
N SER A 77 -4.46 9.54 3.39
CA SER A 77 -3.44 10.50 2.95
C SER A 77 -3.22 10.46 1.43
N ALA A 78 -2.00 10.20 0.95
CA ALA A 78 -1.73 10.03 -0.49
C ALA A 78 -2.61 8.94 -1.14
N GLY A 79 -3.04 7.91 -0.39
CA GLY A 79 -4.00 6.91 -0.87
C GLY A 79 -5.37 7.50 -1.19
N SER A 80 -5.87 8.43 -0.38
CA SER A 80 -7.13 9.11 -0.67
C SER A 80 -7.00 10.08 -1.86
N VAL A 81 -5.83 10.72 -2.04
CA VAL A 81 -5.53 11.53 -3.24
C VAL A 81 -5.61 10.68 -4.51
N ILE A 82 -5.09 9.44 -4.48
CA ILE A 82 -5.18 8.50 -5.58
C ILE A 82 -6.64 8.20 -5.92
N ALA A 83 -7.46 7.87 -4.91
CA ALA A 83 -8.88 7.59 -5.09
C ALA A 83 -9.62 8.75 -5.78
N MET A 84 -9.27 10.01 -5.48
CA MET A 84 -9.85 11.19 -6.14
C MET A 84 -9.43 11.33 -7.61
N GLY A 85 -8.55 10.49 -8.12
CA GLY A 85 -8.18 10.42 -9.52
C GLY A 85 -9.13 9.59 -10.38
N SER A 86 -9.99 8.79 -9.77
CA SER A 86 -10.89 7.85 -10.44
C SER A 86 -12.22 8.50 -10.82
N ASP A 87 -12.89 7.92 -11.82
CA ASP A 87 -14.24 8.34 -12.24
C ASP A 87 -15.28 7.93 -11.19
N GLU A 88 -15.08 6.76 -10.56
CA GLU A 88 -15.94 6.23 -9.53
C GLU A 88 -15.12 5.69 -8.35
N VAL A 89 -15.54 6.02 -7.14
CA VAL A 89 -14.94 5.52 -5.89
C VAL A 89 -15.99 4.71 -5.14
N VAL A 90 -15.72 3.45 -4.93
CA VAL A 90 -16.56 2.51 -4.17
C VAL A 90 -15.83 2.15 -2.89
N MET A 91 -16.47 2.22 -1.75
CA MET A 91 -15.88 1.83 -0.47
C MET A 91 -16.58 0.59 0.08
N ASP A 92 -15.81 -0.39 0.53
CA ASP A 92 -16.37 -1.48 1.33
C ASP A 92 -16.98 -0.92 2.62
N SER A 93 -18.07 -1.51 3.09
CA SER A 93 -18.84 -0.99 4.24
C SER A 93 -18.00 -0.86 5.52
N ASN A 94 -16.94 -1.66 5.66
CA ASN A 94 -15.99 -1.67 6.78
C ASN A 94 -14.66 -0.98 6.47
N SER A 95 -14.51 -0.37 5.28
CA SER A 95 -13.32 0.39 4.91
C SER A 95 -13.35 1.82 5.46
N SER A 96 -12.22 2.49 5.42
CA SER A 96 -12.06 3.85 5.96
C SER A 96 -11.31 4.75 5.00
N MET A 97 -11.58 6.05 5.08
CA MET A 97 -10.84 7.09 4.36
C MET A 97 -10.25 8.09 5.35
N LEU A 98 -9.06 8.61 5.08
CA LEU A 98 -8.47 9.71 5.84
C LEU A 98 -7.95 10.77 4.88
N ILE A 99 -8.46 11.99 5.04
CA ILE A 99 -7.98 13.18 4.36
C ILE A 99 -7.40 14.15 5.41
N HIS A 100 -6.31 14.80 5.09
CA HIS A 100 -5.67 15.76 6.00
C HIS A 100 -4.74 16.71 5.25
N ASN A 101 -4.35 17.80 5.90
CA ASN A 101 -3.35 18.73 5.41
C ASN A 101 -1.96 18.07 5.30
N ALA A 102 -1.09 18.63 4.46
CA ALA A 102 0.27 18.15 4.29
C ALA A 102 1.05 18.19 5.61
N ARG A 103 1.81 17.13 5.87
CA ARG A 103 2.66 17.04 7.07
C ARG A 103 4.02 16.45 6.75
N THR A 104 5.01 16.92 7.48
CA THR A 104 6.37 16.40 7.37
C THR A 104 7.10 16.49 8.70
N MET A 105 8.22 15.77 8.79
CA MET A 105 9.19 15.94 9.86
C MET A 105 10.40 16.63 9.30
N ALA A 106 10.91 17.64 10.02
CA ALA A 106 12.08 18.39 9.60
C ALA A 106 12.97 18.74 10.79
N TYR A 107 14.25 18.93 10.48
CA TYR A 107 15.24 19.49 11.37
C TYR A 107 15.89 20.69 10.68
N GLY A 108 16.05 21.79 11.40
CA GLY A 108 16.62 22.99 10.80
C GLY A 108 16.60 24.21 11.72
N THR A 109 16.95 25.34 11.16
CA THR A 109 16.91 26.65 11.79
C THR A 109 15.49 27.25 11.76
N LYS A 110 15.28 28.36 12.43
CA LYS A 110 14.03 29.13 12.38
C LYS A 110 13.63 29.52 10.95
N ASP A 111 14.61 29.88 10.12
CA ASP A 111 14.35 30.31 8.75
C ASP A 111 13.99 29.14 7.85
N ASP A 112 14.58 27.95 8.12
CA ASP A 112 14.18 26.70 7.45
C ASP A 112 12.73 26.34 7.77
N PHE A 113 12.31 26.44 9.03
CA PHE A 113 10.91 26.18 9.42
C PHE A 113 9.95 27.20 8.82
N SER A 114 10.34 28.50 8.71
CA SER A 114 9.52 29.51 8.06
C SER A 114 9.32 29.22 6.56
N SER A 115 10.37 28.76 5.89
CA SER A 115 10.32 28.35 4.49
C SER A 115 9.50 27.09 4.29
N LEU A 116 9.65 26.10 5.18
CA LEU A 116 8.89 24.87 5.18
C LEU A 116 7.39 25.11 5.38
N SER A 117 7.01 26.01 6.31
CA SER A 117 5.60 26.39 6.52
C SER A 117 4.95 26.87 5.23
N LYS A 118 5.62 27.76 4.48
CA LYS A 118 5.12 28.23 3.18
C LYS A 118 5.01 27.13 2.13
N SER A 119 5.94 26.17 2.17
CA SER A 119 5.87 25.03 1.27
C SER A 119 4.66 24.13 1.60
N LEU A 120 4.41 23.89 2.88
CA LEU A 120 3.23 23.12 3.33
C LEU A 120 1.93 23.84 2.96
N GLU A 121 1.86 25.18 3.09
CA GLU A 121 0.70 25.97 2.65
C GLU A 121 0.38 25.73 1.16
N ALA A 122 1.41 25.71 0.29
CA ALA A 122 1.22 25.42 -1.13
C ALA A 122 0.75 23.98 -1.40
N LEU A 123 1.22 23.00 -0.61
CA LEU A 123 0.73 21.63 -0.70
C LEU A 123 -0.70 21.51 -0.18
N ASP A 124 -1.07 22.24 0.86
CA ASP A 124 -2.44 22.27 1.40
C ASP A 124 -3.43 22.84 0.38
N GLU A 125 -3.05 23.86 -0.41
CA GLU A 125 -3.85 24.34 -1.54
C GLU A 125 -4.08 23.22 -2.57
N GLY A 126 -3.05 22.46 -2.92
CA GLY A 126 -3.16 21.32 -3.83
C GLY A 126 -4.06 20.20 -3.32
N LEU A 127 -3.97 19.90 -2.02
CA LEU A 127 -4.86 18.93 -1.35
C LEU A 127 -6.30 19.43 -1.35
N TYR A 128 -6.53 20.67 -0.97
CA TYR A 128 -7.84 21.29 -1.00
C TYR A 128 -8.50 21.16 -2.39
N GLU A 129 -7.80 21.56 -3.46
CA GLU A 129 -8.29 21.44 -4.84
C GLU A 129 -8.56 19.98 -5.24
N THR A 130 -7.79 19.03 -4.71
CA THR A 130 -7.99 17.60 -4.98
C THR A 130 -9.35 17.12 -4.50
N TYR A 131 -9.76 17.48 -3.28
CA TYR A 131 -11.01 17.01 -2.69
C TYR A 131 -12.21 17.90 -3.06
N LYS A 132 -12.02 19.21 -3.24
CA LYS A 132 -13.09 20.19 -3.50
C LYS A 132 -14.00 19.80 -4.67
N ASN A 133 -13.44 19.21 -5.73
CA ASN A 133 -14.19 18.87 -6.92
C ASN A 133 -15.27 17.80 -6.69
N ARG A 134 -15.12 16.99 -5.64
CA ARG A 134 -16.08 15.96 -5.26
C ARG A 134 -16.88 16.32 -4.00
N PHE A 135 -16.28 17.09 -3.11
CA PHE A 135 -16.85 17.42 -1.81
C PHE A 135 -18.15 18.23 -1.95
N ASN A 136 -19.24 17.78 -1.30
CA ASN A 136 -20.56 18.38 -1.39
C ASN A 136 -20.89 19.38 -0.28
N GLY A 137 -19.96 19.62 0.65
CA GLY A 137 -20.10 20.64 1.71
C GLY A 137 -19.53 22.01 1.32
N THR A 138 -19.46 22.91 2.29
CA THR A 138 -18.85 24.22 2.14
C THR A 138 -17.31 24.17 2.20
N ASP A 139 -16.66 25.23 1.71
CA ASP A 139 -15.20 25.40 1.79
C ASP A 139 -14.69 25.34 3.25
N ASP A 140 -15.45 25.92 4.20
CA ASP A 140 -15.13 25.90 5.62
C ASP A 140 -15.23 24.49 6.23
N GLU A 141 -16.22 23.71 5.82
CA GLU A 141 -16.38 22.30 6.24
C GLU A 141 -15.23 21.44 5.72
N LEU A 142 -14.84 21.57 4.44
CA LEU A 142 -13.69 20.85 3.88
C LEU A 142 -12.39 21.23 4.61
N ASN A 143 -12.14 22.54 4.82
CA ASN A 143 -10.98 22.99 5.55
C ASN A 143 -10.95 22.50 7.01
N SER A 144 -12.11 22.39 7.66
CA SER A 144 -12.22 21.81 9.00
C SER A 144 -11.90 20.34 9.00
N LEU A 145 -12.44 19.58 8.03
CA LEU A 145 -12.23 18.15 7.89
C LEU A 145 -10.76 17.82 7.62
N LEU A 146 -10.07 18.59 6.76
CA LEU A 146 -8.64 18.45 6.49
C LEU A 146 -7.76 18.70 7.74
N LYS A 147 -8.23 19.52 8.69
CA LYS A 147 -7.54 19.81 9.95
C LYS A 147 -7.81 18.80 11.06
N GLU A 148 -8.92 18.08 10.99
CA GLU A 148 -9.31 17.10 12.01
C GLU A 148 -8.37 15.89 12.06
N ASP A 149 -7.71 15.55 10.95
CA ASP A 149 -6.74 14.43 10.83
C ASP A 149 -7.29 13.13 11.43
N ARG A 150 -8.52 12.77 11.07
CA ARG A 150 -9.23 11.57 11.54
C ARG A 150 -9.70 10.69 10.40
N TYR A 151 -9.94 9.43 10.70
CA TYR A 151 -10.58 8.52 9.77
C TYR A 151 -12.07 8.85 9.62
N LEU A 152 -12.54 8.78 8.37
CA LEU A 152 -13.93 8.78 7.98
C LEU A 152 -14.36 7.33 7.76
N SER A 153 -15.53 6.96 8.26
CA SER A 153 -16.20 5.74 7.85
C SER A 153 -16.66 5.84 6.39
N SER A 154 -16.94 4.70 5.76
CA SER A 154 -17.51 4.67 4.41
C SER A 154 -18.79 5.51 4.29
N ARG A 155 -19.62 5.54 5.33
CA ARG A 155 -20.85 6.36 5.39
C ARG A 155 -20.56 7.84 5.42
N GLU A 156 -19.62 8.30 6.25
CA GLU A 156 -19.19 9.71 6.27
C GLU A 156 -18.55 10.13 4.94
N ALA A 157 -17.72 9.26 4.35
CA ALA A 157 -17.15 9.52 3.03
C ALA A 157 -18.25 9.65 1.95
N LEU A 158 -19.29 8.83 2.00
CA LEU A 158 -20.44 8.94 1.10
C LEU A 158 -21.23 10.24 1.36
N GLU A 159 -21.49 10.60 2.62
CA GLU A 159 -22.18 11.84 3.00
C GLU A 159 -21.45 13.07 2.48
N PHE A 160 -20.12 13.07 2.51
CA PHE A 160 -19.27 14.13 1.97
C PHE A 160 -19.01 14.02 0.45
N ASN A 161 -19.57 13.01 -0.22
CA ASN A 161 -19.32 12.71 -1.64
C ASN A 161 -17.85 12.44 -1.99
N LEU A 162 -17.07 11.96 -1.02
CA LEU A 162 -15.70 11.48 -1.22
C LEU A 162 -15.65 10.04 -1.75
N CYS A 163 -16.76 9.31 -1.67
CA CYS A 163 -17.02 8.11 -2.45
C CYS A 163 -18.41 8.17 -3.06
N ASP A 164 -18.65 7.35 -4.08
CA ASP A 164 -19.91 7.33 -4.86
C ASP A 164 -20.87 6.25 -4.37
N LYS A 165 -20.32 5.16 -3.81
CA LYS A 165 -21.07 3.99 -3.37
C LYS A 165 -20.40 3.33 -2.17
N ILE A 166 -21.21 2.64 -1.38
CA ILE A 166 -20.75 1.67 -0.40
C ILE A 166 -21.11 0.30 -0.92
N ASP A 167 -20.12 -0.59 -1.01
CA ASP A 167 -20.33 -1.98 -1.32
C ASP A 167 -20.47 -2.76 -0.01
N ASP A 168 -21.68 -3.27 0.21
CA ASP A 168 -21.90 -4.28 1.24
C ASP A 168 -21.50 -5.61 0.59
N ILE A 169 -20.31 -6.09 0.87
CA ILE A 169 -19.88 -7.44 0.49
C ILE A 169 -20.91 -8.41 1.11
N GLN A 170 -22.03 -8.57 0.43
CA GLN A 170 -22.88 -9.71 0.70
C GLN A 170 -22.08 -10.93 0.22
N GLU A 171 -21.88 -11.88 1.12
CA GLU A 171 -21.21 -13.16 0.90
C GLU A 171 -21.71 -13.90 -0.35
N THR A 172 -21.30 -13.42 -1.51
CA THR A 172 -21.34 -14.17 -2.76
C THR A 172 -19.95 -14.19 -3.39
N VAL A 173 -18.93 -14.33 -2.56
CA VAL A 173 -17.71 -14.97 -3.03
C VAL A 173 -18.12 -16.41 -3.21
N ASP A 174 -18.32 -16.79 -4.48
CA ASP A 174 -18.42 -18.19 -4.84
C ASP A 174 -17.13 -18.83 -4.31
N ASN A 175 -17.23 -19.50 -3.15
CA ASN A 175 -16.08 -20.10 -2.47
C ASN A 175 -15.30 -21.05 -3.40
N GLU A 176 -15.94 -21.53 -4.48
CA GLU A 176 -15.29 -22.32 -5.50
C GLU A 176 -14.31 -21.52 -6.36
N GLU A 177 -14.60 -20.27 -6.70
CA GLU A 177 -13.71 -19.44 -7.53
C GLU A 177 -12.49 -18.94 -6.74
N PHE A 178 -12.67 -18.56 -5.47
CA PHE A 178 -11.56 -18.21 -4.58
C PHE A 178 -10.71 -19.42 -4.19
N LEU A 179 -11.31 -20.58 -3.93
CA LEU A 179 -10.58 -21.82 -3.67
C LEU A 179 -9.84 -22.29 -4.93
N ASN A 180 -10.44 -22.15 -6.12
CA ASN A 180 -9.77 -22.43 -7.39
C ASN A 180 -8.62 -21.46 -7.66
N TYR A 181 -8.73 -20.18 -7.29
CA TYR A 181 -7.65 -19.20 -7.38
C TYR A 181 -6.53 -19.51 -6.38
N ALA A 182 -6.87 -19.84 -5.14
CA ALA A 182 -5.90 -20.26 -4.12
C ALA A 182 -5.24 -21.60 -4.47
N ASP A 183 -5.99 -22.59 -4.97
CA ASP A 183 -5.47 -23.85 -5.46
C ASP A 183 -4.61 -23.69 -6.72
N ASN A 184 -4.93 -22.74 -7.60
CA ASN A 184 -4.09 -22.40 -8.73
C ASN A 184 -2.77 -21.77 -8.27
N ILE A 185 -2.77 -20.85 -7.28
CA ILE A 185 -1.52 -20.31 -6.71
C ILE A 185 -0.69 -21.39 -6.02
N VAL A 186 -1.33 -22.34 -5.33
CA VAL A 186 -0.64 -23.43 -4.62
C VAL A 186 -0.17 -24.52 -5.59
N ASN A 187 -0.91 -24.76 -6.68
CA ASN A 187 -0.56 -25.77 -7.69
C ASN A 187 0.24 -25.21 -8.87
N GLU A 188 0.33 -23.88 -9.07
CA GLU A 188 1.27 -23.23 -10.01
C GLU A 188 2.71 -23.17 -9.48
N SER A 189 3.13 -24.14 -8.66
CA SER A 189 4.56 -24.50 -8.60
C SER A 189 5.10 -25.01 -9.95
N ASP A 190 4.23 -25.17 -10.94
CA ASP A 190 4.56 -25.33 -12.35
C ASP A 190 4.36 -23.99 -13.09
N PHE A 191 5.24 -23.01 -12.83
CA PHE A 191 5.36 -21.81 -13.62
C PHE A 191 5.79 -22.17 -15.05
N LYS A 192 4.83 -22.47 -15.90
CA LYS A 192 5.05 -22.67 -17.33
C LYS A 192 5.22 -21.31 -18.00
N VAL A 193 6.47 -20.83 -18.02
CA VAL A 193 6.86 -19.77 -18.95
C VAL A 193 6.81 -20.35 -20.36
N SER A 194 5.83 -19.96 -21.16
CA SER A 194 5.82 -20.22 -22.59
C SER A 194 6.85 -19.30 -23.27
N VAL A 195 8.12 -19.70 -23.26
CA VAL A 195 9.15 -19.11 -24.10
C VAL A 195 9.19 -19.90 -25.41
N GLN A 196 8.61 -19.33 -26.46
CA GLN A 196 8.84 -19.81 -27.82
C GLN A 196 10.31 -19.56 -28.18
N ASN A 197 11.03 -20.66 -28.57
CA ASN A 197 12.36 -20.71 -29.19
C ASN A 197 13.62 -20.93 -28.30
N LYS A 198 13.55 -21.83 -27.33
CA LYS A 198 14.78 -22.55 -26.89
C LYS A 198 14.52 -24.04 -26.96
N SER A 199 15.58 -24.85 -27.24
CA SER A 199 15.42 -26.32 -27.30
C SER A 199 15.05 -26.85 -25.92
N ASP A 200 14.10 -27.79 -25.86
CA ASP A 200 13.53 -28.35 -24.63
C ASP A 200 14.58 -28.86 -23.60
N ASN A 201 15.78 -29.22 -24.05
CA ASN A 201 16.88 -29.70 -23.21
C ASN A 201 17.62 -28.58 -22.44
N GLU A 202 17.69 -27.36 -22.96
CA GLU A 202 18.32 -26.22 -22.25
C GLU A 202 17.36 -25.64 -21.21
N LEU A 203 16.09 -25.60 -21.53
CA LEU A 203 15.04 -25.12 -20.62
C LEU A 203 14.90 -26.03 -19.41
N ASN A 204 14.89 -27.34 -19.60
CA ASN A 204 14.82 -28.32 -18.52
C ASN A 204 16.03 -28.23 -17.56
N LYS A 205 17.23 -27.97 -18.08
CA LYS A 205 18.42 -27.77 -17.25
C LYS A 205 18.38 -26.49 -16.41
N GLU A 206 17.86 -25.41 -16.97
CA GLU A 206 17.66 -24.16 -16.22
C GLU A 206 16.57 -24.34 -15.15
N LEU A 207 15.50 -25.06 -15.45
CA LEU A 207 14.42 -25.37 -14.50
C LEU A 207 14.90 -26.24 -13.33
N GLU A 208 15.70 -27.27 -13.60
CA GLU A 208 16.32 -28.10 -12.56
C GLU A 208 17.21 -27.26 -11.64
N LYS A 209 18.00 -26.36 -12.21
CA LYS A 209 18.87 -25.47 -11.44
C LYS A 209 18.10 -24.47 -10.57
N LEU A 210 17.01 -23.93 -11.09
CA LEU A 210 16.12 -23.03 -10.35
C LEU A 210 15.44 -23.75 -9.19
N ASN A 211 14.98 -24.98 -9.41
CA ASN A 211 14.36 -25.80 -8.37
C ASN A 211 15.35 -26.18 -7.26
N GLU A 212 16.62 -26.40 -7.60
CA GLU A 212 17.68 -26.64 -6.62
C GLU A 212 17.98 -25.38 -5.80
N GLU A 213 18.04 -24.20 -6.44
CA GLU A 213 18.18 -22.91 -5.75
C GLU A 213 16.98 -22.60 -4.82
N ILE A 214 15.74 -22.85 -5.26
CA ILE A 214 14.53 -22.69 -4.44
C ILE A 214 14.56 -23.64 -3.23
N SER A 215 15.03 -24.89 -3.42
CA SER A 215 15.17 -25.84 -2.31
C SER A 215 16.17 -25.36 -1.27
N ASN A 216 17.30 -24.85 -1.70
CA ASN A 216 18.34 -24.29 -0.84
C ASN A 216 17.83 -23.05 -0.06
N ILE A 217 17.06 -22.16 -0.71
CA ILE A 217 16.44 -21.01 -0.06
C ILE A 217 15.43 -21.46 1.00
N LYS A 218 14.63 -22.48 0.73
CA LYS A 218 13.67 -23.04 1.72
C LYS A 218 14.41 -23.59 2.95
N GLU A 219 15.50 -24.31 2.77
CA GLU A 219 16.33 -24.81 3.89
C GLU A 219 16.90 -23.66 4.71
N MET A 220 17.44 -22.62 4.05
CA MET A 220 17.95 -21.42 4.74
C MET A 220 16.87 -20.69 5.53
N LEU A 221 15.64 -20.60 5.00
CA LEU A 221 14.51 -19.95 5.69
C LEU A 221 14.08 -20.75 6.94
N VAL A 222 14.10 -22.09 6.85
CA VAL A 222 13.83 -22.94 8.02
C VAL A 222 14.90 -22.76 9.11
N ASP A 223 16.19 -22.74 8.75
CA ASP A 223 17.31 -22.52 9.68
C ASP A 223 17.21 -21.13 10.37
N ILE A 224 16.85 -20.10 9.62
CA ILE A 224 16.61 -18.74 10.17
C ILE A 224 15.41 -18.75 11.13
N ALA A 225 14.33 -19.43 10.78
CA ALA A 225 13.15 -19.52 11.64
C ALA A 225 13.45 -20.26 12.94
N GLU A 226 14.19 -21.37 12.89
CA GLU A 226 14.63 -22.13 14.07
C GLU A 226 15.53 -21.29 14.99
N LYS A 227 16.51 -20.57 14.43
CA LYS A 227 17.38 -19.67 15.17
C LYS A 227 16.63 -18.50 15.82
N ASN A 228 15.61 -17.97 15.12
CA ASN A 228 14.77 -16.93 15.71
C ASN A 228 13.93 -17.47 16.88
N ILE A 229 13.41 -18.70 16.78
CA ILE A 229 12.66 -19.37 17.88
C ILE A 229 13.59 -19.60 19.08
N GLU A 230 14.82 -20.05 18.87
CA GLU A 230 15.81 -20.21 19.95
C GLU A 230 16.17 -18.87 20.60
N THR A 231 16.31 -17.82 19.81
CA THR A 231 16.59 -16.46 20.31
C THR A 231 15.43 -15.94 21.15
N VAL A 232 14.18 -16.13 20.70
CA VAL A 232 12.99 -15.75 21.48
C VAL A 232 12.92 -16.52 22.80
N LYS A 233 13.12 -17.84 22.78
CA LYS A 233 13.16 -18.66 24.00
C LYS A 233 14.26 -18.22 24.97
N TYR A 234 15.46 -17.93 24.47
CA TYR A 234 16.55 -17.41 25.29
C TYR A 234 16.19 -16.07 25.94
N VAL A 235 15.55 -15.17 25.21
CA VAL A 235 15.09 -13.88 25.73
C VAL A 235 14.01 -14.09 26.77
N GLU A 236 13.03 -14.95 26.52
CA GLU A 236 11.98 -15.31 27.49
C GLU A 236 12.55 -15.91 28.76
N GLU A 237 13.48 -16.86 28.66
CA GLU A 237 14.11 -17.49 29.87
C GLU A 237 14.98 -16.49 30.64
N LYS A 238 15.69 -15.61 29.97
CA LYS A 238 16.57 -14.61 30.59
C LYS A 238 15.82 -13.50 31.31
N TYR A 239 14.64 -13.13 30.79
CA TYR A 239 13.88 -11.96 31.24
C TYR A 239 12.58 -12.30 31.99
N SER A 240 12.11 -13.56 31.96
CA SER A 240 10.90 -14.01 32.70
C SER A 240 10.98 -13.92 34.22
N LYS A 241 12.15 -13.60 34.80
CA LYS A 241 12.41 -13.59 36.26
C LYS A 241 12.53 -12.19 36.86
N ASN A 242 12.39 -11.12 36.08
CA ASN A 242 12.51 -9.75 36.60
C ASN A 242 11.24 -8.95 36.28
N ASP A 243 10.68 -8.32 37.30
CA ASP A 243 9.53 -7.41 37.31
C ASP A 243 9.82 -6.06 36.60
N ASP A 244 10.68 -6.07 35.58
CA ASP A 244 11.06 -4.86 34.84
C ASP A 244 10.06 -4.60 33.69
N THR A 245 9.61 -3.36 33.61
CA THR A 245 8.72 -2.89 32.51
C THR A 245 9.35 -3.11 31.15
N PHE A 246 8.53 -3.31 30.11
CA PHE A 246 8.95 -3.50 28.71
C PHE A 246 10.01 -2.48 28.23
N GLU A 247 9.92 -1.25 28.72
CA GLU A 247 10.85 -0.15 28.40
C GLU A 247 12.26 -0.38 29.00
N GLY A 248 12.35 -0.95 30.19
CA GLY A 248 13.62 -1.33 30.83
C GLY A 248 14.33 -2.48 30.10
N ILE A 249 13.56 -3.45 29.62
CA ILE A 249 14.06 -4.59 28.84
C ILE A 249 14.58 -4.12 27.49
N PHE A 250 13.85 -3.26 26.80
CA PHE A 250 14.21 -2.71 25.48
C PHE A 250 15.48 -1.85 25.53
N ASN A 251 15.62 -1.02 26.57
CA ASN A 251 16.83 -0.20 26.75
C ASN A 251 18.07 -1.01 27.10
N LYS A 252 17.92 -2.10 27.83
CA LYS A 252 19.01 -3.03 28.18
C LYS A 252 19.46 -3.83 26.96
N PHE A 253 18.53 -4.31 26.13
CA PHE A 253 18.78 -5.01 24.88
C PHE A 253 19.54 -4.15 23.86
N ASN A 254 19.13 -2.89 23.67
CA ASN A 254 19.82 -1.96 22.79
C ASN A 254 21.23 -1.62 23.26
N LYS A 255 21.47 -1.58 24.57
CA LYS A 255 22.82 -1.33 25.13
C LYS A 255 23.77 -2.51 24.90
N GLU A 256 23.28 -3.74 25.08
CA GLU A 256 24.08 -4.97 24.84
C GLU A 256 24.42 -5.15 23.34
N ILE A 257 23.52 -4.79 22.40
CA ILE A 257 23.81 -4.84 20.96
C ILE A 257 24.88 -3.81 20.54
N MET A 258 24.92 -2.64 21.20
CA MET A 258 25.88 -1.58 20.89
C MET A 258 27.28 -1.86 21.45
N GLU A 259 27.42 -2.75 22.44
CA GLU A 259 28.70 -3.14 23.04
C GLU A 259 29.40 -4.33 22.33
N VAL A 260 28.74 -4.93 21.32
CA VAL A 260 29.27 -6.07 20.51
C VAL A 260 29.88 -5.61 19.17
N LYS A 261 30.27 -4.35 19.07
CA LYS A 261 31.04 -3.85 17.92
C LYS A 261 32.49 -3.63 18.26
#